data_05909b51f428710764ab5fd4238dbfd2
#
_entry.id   05909b51f428710764ab5fd4238dbfd2
#
_cell.length_a   1.000
_cell.length_b   1.000
_cell.length_c   1.000
_cell.angle_alpha   90.00
_cell.angle_beta   90.00
_cell.angle_gamma   90.00
#
_symmetry.space_group_name_H-M   'P 1'
#
loop_
_entity.id
_entity.type
_entity.pdbx_description
1 polymer ?
#
loop_
_entity_poly.entity_id
_entity_poly.type
_entity_poly.pdbx_seq_one_letter_code
_entity_poly.pdbx_strand_id
1 'polypeptide(L)'
;RIETVLESKPPKLSSLLTNIRYVALETTDHSLLKEAQDVVLTDKYIVYSDAEQCYVFDKKTGKYLHKIGNRKDQGPQGYSRPTYPLCIMNNEVFMKDEKGNRYKTFSLDDGQFLRFLPGDEPEKYLWSFEKTFLLGDSLIVHCPFNISGQNRNRMVISTLSGKPLKVYPSINNASVSLTRFFFDLYEVDFYKYKEDVFYHEFTSDTIFKINHQLELEPHYVLGLGEKLPTLTEIRNGDAISKDKNLVFGHIMETDRWLLLSKSAWTHFFYLYNKRTDQFMRCDYEKYKGFENDLDGFLPFWPSYQGIGKASHEICSIIEVEDFLGGIDTTGENPLSCRPDFDENPIVVIGTM
;
A
#
# COMPACT_ATOMS: atom_id res chain seq x y z
N ARG A 1 -22.28 -5.09 -10.20
CA ARG A 1 -21.53 -6.34 -9.95
C ARG A 1 -20.28 -6.34 -10.80
N ILE A 2 -19.13 -6.49 -10.20
CA ILE A 2 -17.83 -6.49 -10.90
C ILE A 2 -17.69 -7.71 -11.83
N GLU A 3 -18.23 -8.86 -11.47
CA GLU A 3 -18.11 -10.11 -12.22
C GLU A 3 -18.60 -10.02 -13.68
N THR A 4 -19.53 -9.09 -13.97
CA THR A 4 -20.17 -8.94 -15.28
C THR A 4 -19.63 -7.76 -16.11
N VAL A 5 -18.61 -7.05 -15.61
CA VAL A 5 -18.10 -5.86 -16.28
C VAL A 5 -17.25 -6.24 -17.49
N LEU A 6 -17.61 -5.70 -18.65
CA LEU A 6 -16.86 -5.88 -19.89
C LEU A 6 -15.58 -5.05 -19.90
N GLU A 7 -14.59 -5.51 -20.66
CA GLU A 7 -13.35 -4.76 -20.87
C GLU A 7 -13.63 -3.42 -21.56
N SER A 8 -12.95 -2.40 -21.10
CA SER A 8 -13.06 -1.04 -21.60
C SER A 8 -11.71 -0.32 -21.61
N LYS A 9 -11.62 0.75 -22.39
CA LYS A 9 -10.48 1.66 -22.33
C LYS A 9 -10.51 2.45 -21.02
N PRO A 10 -9.35 2.67 -20.36
CA PRO A 10 -9.29 3.51 -19.18
C PRO A 10 -9.65 4.98 -19.49
N PRO A 11 -10.14 5.72 -18.50
CA PRO A 11 -10.39 7.13 -18.65
C PRO A 11 -9.09 7.93 -18.76
N LYS A 12 -9.21 9.18 -19.16
CA LYS A 12 -8.11 10.14 -19.19
C LYS A 12 -7.67 10.52 -17.77
N LEU A 13 -6.36 10.79 -17.60
CA LEU A 13 -5.75 11.14 -16.34
C LEU A 13 -6.30 12.46 -15.76
N SER A 14 -6.66 13.41 -16.62
CA SER A 14 -7.34 14.66 -16.23
C SER A 14 -8.69 14.46 -15.52
N SER A 15 -9.25 13.23 -15.58
CA SER A 15 -10.44 12.88 -14.80
C SER A 15 -10.13 12.52 -13.33
N LEU A 16 -8.87 12.28 -13.00
CA LEU A 16 -8.37 11.93 -11.68
C LEU A 16 -7.51 13.04 -11.07
N LEU A 17 -6.64 13.66 -11.87
CA LEU A 17 -5.63 14.61 -11.44
C LEU A 17 -5.81 15.96 -12.11
N THR A 18 -5.36 17.00 -11.41
CA THR A 18 -5.26 18.38 -11.94
C THR A 18 -3.84 18.71 -12.41
N ASN A 19 -2.84 18.02 -11.87
CA ASN A 19 -1.43 18.23 -12.22
C ASN A 19 -0.63 16.95 -11.99
N ILE A 20 0.51 16.82 -12.70
CA ILE A 20 1.47 15.74 -12.59
C ILE A 20 2.89 16.31 -12.61
N ARG A 21 3.80 15.73 -11.82
CA ARG A 21 5.22 16.07 -11.80
C ARG A 21 6.09 14.86 -11.51
N TYR A 22 7.33 14.91 -11.95
CA TYR A 22 8.30 13.83 -11.85
C TYR A 22 9.46 14.23 -10.94
N VAL A 23 9.84 13.34 -10.05
CA VAL A 23 10.91 13.55 -9.08
C VAL A 23 11.86 12.37 -9.15
N ALA A 24 13.03 12.55 -9.78
CA ALA A 24 14.10 11.57 -9.77
C ALA A 24 14.69 11.50 -8.36
N LEU A 25 14.77 10.30 -7.80
CA LEU A 25 15.37 10.09 -6.48
C LEU A 25 16.90 10.02 -6.61
N GLU A 26 17.60 10.83 -5.82
CA GLU A 26 19.05 10.92 -5.86
C GLU A 26 19.71 9.57 -5.54
N THR A 27 20.63 9.15 -6.40
CA THR A 27 21.41 7.94 -6.26
C THR A 27 22.76 8.26 -5.61
N THR A 28 23.02 7.63 -4.48
CA THR A 28 24.30 7.73 -3.76
C THR A 28 24.67 6.38 -3.17
N ASP A 29 25.90 6.20 -2.71
CA ASP A 29 26.32 4.97 -2.02
C ASP A 29 25.47 4.66 -0.77
N HIS A 30 24.71 5.64 -0.27
CA HIS A 30 23.85 5.51 0.90
C HIS A 30 22.36 5.37 0.56
N SER A 31 21.96 5.60 -0.68
CA SER A 31 20.58 5.61 -1.14
C SER A 31 20.33 4.71 -2.36
N LEU A 32 21.07 3.61 -2.49
CA LEU A 32 20.77 2.58 -3.48
C LEU A 32 19.47 1.88 -3.08
N LEU A 33 18.44 2.08 -3.87
CA LEU A 33 17.09 1.56 -3.59
C LEU A 33 16.92 0.17 -4.22
N LYS A 34 16.14 -0.66 -3.52
CA LYS A 34 15.56 -1.88 -4.09
C LYS A 34 14.11 -1.58 -4.50
N GLU A 35 13.44 -2.58 -5.05
CA GLU A 35 12.02 -2.49 -5.38
C GLU A 35 11.20 -1.92 -4.21
N ALA A 36 10.33 -0.96 -4.51
CA ALA A 36 9.50 -0.32 -3.52
C ALA A 36 8.51 -1.31 -2.90
N GLN A 37 8.51 -1.39 -1.58
CA GLN A 37 7.44 -2.04 -0.84
C GLN A 37 6.32 -1.04 -0.52
N ASP A 38 6.68 0.18 -0.16
CA ASP A 38 5.73 1.26 0.11
C ASP A 38 6.38 2.63 -0.07
N VAL A 39 5.57 3.62 -0.44
CA VAL A 39 5.99 5.02 -0.55
C VAL A 39 4.95 5.93 0.07
N VAL A 40 5.37 6.79 0.97
CA VAL A 40 4.50 7.77 1.63
C VAL A 40 4.96 9.18 1.29
N LEU A 41 4.03 9.99 0.78
CA LEU A 41 4.26 11.42 0.60
C LEU A 41 3.82 12.17 1.85
N THR A 42 4.70 13.02 2.36
CA THR A 42 4.37 14.00 3.40
C THR A 42 4.39 15.42 2.81
N ASP A 43 4.19 16.43 3.63
CA ASP A 43 4.32 17.83 3.19
C ASP A 43 5.70 18.11 2.59
N LYS A 44 6.77 17.57 3.19
CA LYS A 44 8.15 17.85 2.85
C LYS A 44 8.91 16.70 2.19
N TYR A 45 8.52 15.47 2.46
CA TYR A 45 9.34 14.30 2.19
C TYR A 45 8.63 13.29 1.30
N ILE A 46 9.44 12.58 0.52
CA ILE A 46 9.14 11.26 -0.03
C ILE A 46 9.79 10.26 0.91
N VAL A 47 9.01 9.41 1.54
CA VAL A 47 9.50 8.32 2.39
C VAL A 47 9.36 7.03 1.61
N TYR A 48 10.49 6.49 1.21
CA TYR A 48 10.58 5.28 0.39
C TYR A 48 10.97 4.09 1.27
N SER A 49 10.19 3.05 1.25
CA SER A 49 10.49 1.80 1.96
C SER A 49 10.66 0.67 0.97
N ASP A 50 11.82 0.03 1.00
CA ASP A 50 11.97 -1.32 0.49
C ASP A 50 11.71 -2.35 1.60
N ALA A 51 11.85 -3.64 1.32
CA ALA A 51 11.61 -4.69 2.32
C ALA A 51 12.58 -4.65 3.53
N GLU A 52 13.66 -3.89 3.43
CA GLU A 52 14.75 -3.90 4.42
C GLU A 52 14.96 -2.57 5.11
N GLN A 53 14.80 -1.47 4.40
CA GLN A 53 15.22 -0.15 4.83
C GLN A 53 14.19 0.91 4.43
N CYS A 54 14.18 2.01 5.18
CA CYS A 54 13.37 3.16 4.90
C CYS A 54 14.27 4.38 4.66
N TYR A 55 14.03 5.08 3.57
CA TYR A 55 14.83 6.21 3.09
C TYR A 55 13.96 7.46 3.02
N VAL A 56 14.56 8.60 3.31
CA VAL A 56 13.88 9.89 3.26
C VAL A 56 14.55 10.79 2.22
N PHE A 57 13.73 11.31 1.31
CA PHE A 57 14.13 12.23 0.27
C PHE A 57 13.34 13.54 0.39
N ASP A 58 13.97 14.64 0.00
CA ASP A 58 13.28 15.91 -0.16
C ASP A 58 12.22 15.80 -1.30
N LYS A 59 10.98 16.07 -1.00
CA LYS A 59 9.87 15.87 -1.96
C LYS A 59 9.94 16.78 -3.18
N LYS A 60 10.58 17.92 -3.06
CA LYS A 60 10.66 18.89 -4.15
C LYS A 60 11.79 18.57 -5.13
N THR A 61 12.91 18.13 -4.61
CA THR A 61 14.15 17.98 -5.37
C THR A 61 14.56 16.53 -5.63
N GLY A 62 13.99 15.57 -4.89
CA GLY A 62 14.43 14.17 -4.92
C GLY A 62 15.75 13.92 -4.21
N LYS A 63 16.38 14.91 -3.58
CA LYS A 63 17.66 14.75 -2.87
C LYS A 63 17.50 13.80 -1.70
N TYR A 64 18.45 12.88 -1.58
CA TYR A 64 18.57 12.01 -0.42
C TYR A 64 18.90 12.83 0.84
N LEU A 65 18.20 12.57 1.93
CA LEU A 65 18.41 13.23 3.19
C LEU A 65 19.04 12.28 4.21
N HIS A 66 18.39 11.17 4.52
CA HIS A 66 18.87 10.19 5.49
C HIS A 66 18.07 8.88 5.42
N LYS A 67 18.53 7.88 6.16
CA LYS A 67 17.80 6.65 6.46
C LYS A 67 17.06 6.76 7.78
N ILE A 68 15.97 6.03 7.92
CA ILE A 68 15.30 5.83 9.19
C ILE A 68 15.96 4.64 9.89
N GLY A 69 16.65 4.92 11.01
CA GLY A 69 17.37 3.89 11.76
C GLY A 69 18.31 3.04 10.90
N ASN A 70 18.59 1.81 11.34
CA ASN A 70 19.40 0.87 10.56
C ASN A 70 19.04 -0.58 10.92
N ARG A 71 18.49 -1.33 9.98
CA ARG A 71 18.09 -2.74 10.19
C ARG A 71 19.22 -3.62 10.74
N LYS A 72 20.47 -3.35 10.40
CA LYS A 72 21.62 -4.18 10.80
C LYS A 72 22.13 -3.89 12.22
N ASP A 73 21.66 -2.82 12.86
CA ASP A 73 22.11 -2.44 14.19
C ASP A 73 21.39 -3.26 15.26
N GLN A 74 22.15 -3.64 16.31
CA GLN A 74 21.60 -4.36 17.47
C GLN A 74 21.13 -3.40 18.58
N GLY A 75 21.43 -2.11 18.48
CA GLY A 75 21.09 -1.08 19.45
C GLY A 75 19.71 -0.45 19.24
N PRO A 76 19.46 0.69 19.86
CA PRO A 76 18.19 1.43 19.69
C PRO A 76 17.89 1.78 18.24
N GLN A 77 18.91 2.07 17.43
CA GLN A 77 18.76 2.38 16.00
C GLN A 77 18.37 1.19 15.14
N GLY A 78 18.53 -0.04 15.65
CA GLY A 78 18.18 -1.25 14.92
C GLY A 78 16.69 -1.57 14.95
N TYR A 79 16.18 -2.20 13.90
CA TYR A 79 14.83 -2.72 13.81
C TYR A 79 14.80 -3.99 12.96
N SER A 80 13.70 -4.71 13.00
CA SER A 80 13.50 -5.91 12.17
C SER A 80 13.15 -5.55 10.74
N ARG A 81 12.13 -4.73 10.56
CA ARG A 81 11.64 -4.26 9.26
C ARG A 81 10.73 -3.04 9.42
N PRO A 82 10.52 -2.27 8.34
CA PRO A 82 9.45 -1.29 8.28
C PRO A 82 8.08 -1.93 8.55
N THR A 83 7.12 -1.15 9.03
CA THR A 83 5.71 -1.57 9.02
C THR A 83 5.21 -1.64 7.59
N TYR A 84 4.20 -2.45 7.33
CA TYR A 84 3.51 -2.49 6.05
C TYR A 84 1.99 -2.45 6.25
N PRO A 85 1.30 -1.48 5.66
CA PRO A 85 1.83 -0.26 5.06
C PRO A 85 2.69 0.54 6.03
N LEU A 86 3.53 1.44 5.47
CA LEU A 86 4.43 2.26 6.28
C LEU A 86 3.64 3.23 7.14
N CYS A 87 3.74 3.07 8.44
CA CYS A 87 3.04 3.90 9.42
C CYS A 87 3.87 5.14 9.77
N ILE A 88 3.31 6.32 9.48
CA ILE A 88 3.89 7.61 9.86
C ILE A 88 2.82 8.45 10.54
N MET A 89 3.13 8.98 11.72
CA MET A 89 2.22 9.80 12.51
C MET A 89 2.99 10.78 13.38
N ASN A 90 2.56 12.03 13.44
CA ASN A 90 3.17 13.07 14.29
C ASN A 90 4.70 13.18 14.10
N ASN A 91 5.17 13.10 12.86
CA ASN A 91 6.59 13.11 12.52
C ASN A 91 7.40 11.90 13.06
N GLU A 92 6.72 10.83 13.44
CA GLU A 92 7.32 9.57 13.85
C GLU A 92 7.06 8.48 12.81
N VAL A 93 8.10 7.73 12.45
CA VAL A 93 8.03 6.54 11.59
C VAL A 93 8.06 5.29 12.45
N PHE A 94 7.15 4.39 12.21
CA PHE A 94 6.99 3.15 13.00
C PHE A 94 7.72 2.00 12.33
N MET A 95 8.57 1.34 13.09
CA MET A 95 9.32 0.16 12.69
C MET A 95 9.05 -1.00 13.62
N LYS A 96 9.14 -2.23 13.12
CA LYS A 96 9.00 -3.42 13.96
C LYS A 96 10.31 -3.76 14.67
N ASP A 97 10.21 -4.09 15.94
CA ASP A 97 11.32 -4.60 16.75
C ASP A 97 11.38 -6.15 16.70
N GLU A 98 12.58 -6.72 16.54
CA GLU A 98 12.76 -8.18 16.44
C GLU A 98 12.46 -8.94 17.74
N LYS A 99 12.68 -8.31 18.89
CA LYS A 99 12.72 -8.99 20.19
C LYS A 99 11.39 -9.10 20.94
N GLY A 100 10.33 -8.76 20.30
CA GLY A 100 9.01 -8.82 20.90
C GLY A 100 8.04 -8.00 20.10
N ASN A 101 6.79 -8.26 20.17
CA ASN A 101 5.69 -7.59 19.53
C ASN A 101 5.62 -6.10 19.92
N ARG A 102 6.70 -5.37 19.67
CA ARG A 102 6.86 -3.95 19.95
C ARG A 102 7.17 -3.19 18.68
N TYR A 103 6.80 -1.94 18.68
CA TYR A 103 7.23 -1.00 17.67
C TYR A 103 8.33 -0.12 18.24
N LYS A 104 9.24 0.29 17.38
CA LYS A 104 10.15 1.40 17.59
C LYS A 104 9.65 2.57 16.79
N THR A 105 9.72 3.77 17.34
CA THR A 105 9.49 4.97 16.56
C THR A 105 10.79 5.72 16.36
N PHE A 106 10.88 6.33 15.20
CA PHE A 106 12.02 7.11 14.75
C PHE A 106 11.53 8.47 14.28
N SER A 107 12.34 9.49 14.49
CA SER A 107 12.06 10.82 13.94
C SER A 107 12.12 10.79 12.42
N LEU A 108 11.10 11.36 11.78
CA LEU A 108 11.06 11.52 10.34
C LEU A 108 12.07 12.57 9.84
N ASP A 109 12.42 13.56 10.67
CA ASP A 109 13.29 14.67 10.27
C ASP A 109 14.78 14.28 10.22
N ASP A 110 15.23 13.33 11.04
CA ASP A 110 16.65 12.96 11.13
C ASP A 110 16.91 11.44 11.22
N GLY A 111 15.86 10.62 11.20
CA GLY A 111 15.96 9.17 11.25
C GLY A 111 16.39 8.58 12.59
N GLN A 112 16.49 9.39 13.67
CA GLN A 112 16.97 8.93 14.97
C GLN A 112 15.89 8.20 15.76
N PHE A 113 16.30 7.19 16.52
CA PHE A 113 15.41 6.47 17.44
C PHE A 113 14.82 7.45 18.49
N LEU A 114 13.50 7.33 18.70
CA LEU A 114 12.78 8.12 19.69
C LEU A 114 12.39 7.29 20.91
N ARG A 115 11.64 6.21 20.68
CA ARG A 115 11.08 5.42 21.79
C ARG A 115 10.61 4.03 21.34
N PHE A 116 10.40 3.17 22.33
CA PHE A 116 9.66 1.94 22.16
C PHE A 116 8.17 2.20 22.41
N LEU A 117 7.33 1.59 21.60
CA LEU A 117 5.91 1.44 21.88
C LEU A 117 5.66 -0.02 22.26
N PRO A 118 4.87 -0.28 23.32
CA PRO A 118 4.46 -1.64 23.64
C PRO A 118 3.65 -2.18 22.47
N GLY A 119 3.94 -3.41 22.08
CA GLY A 119 3.04 -4.18 21.23
C GLY A 119 1.93 -4.78 22.08
N ASP A 120 0.89 -5.29 21.43
CA ASP A 120 -0.08 -6.13 22.12
C ASP A 120 0.64 -7.30 22.75
N GLU A 121 0.25 -7.67 23.98
CA GLU A 121 0.74 -8.87 24.65
C GLU A 121 0.54 -10.08 23.74
N PRO A 122 1.57 -10.86 23.50
CA PRO A 122 1.63 -11.75 22.37
C PRO A 122 0.83 -13.01 22.63
N GLU A 123 -0.21 -13.20 21.92
CA GLU A 123 -0.33 -14.51 21.31
C GLU A 123 0.85 -14.59 20.34
N LYS A 124 1.78 -15.52 20.54
CA LYS A 124 2.92 -15.72 19.64
C LYS A 124 2.39 -15.87 18.22
N TYR A 125 2.38 -14.77 17.50
CA TYR A 125 2.07 -14.81 16.08
C TYR A 125 3.19 -15.62 15.42
N LEU A 126 2.86 -16.83 15.04
CA LEU A 126 3.82 -17.82 14.51
C LEU A 126 4.49 -17.33 13.22
N TRP A 127 3.97 -16.27 12.59
CA TRP A 127 4.47 -15.74 11.34
C TRP A 127 4.46 -14.22 11.38
N SER A 128 5.58 -13.65 10.99
CA SER A 128 5.84 -12.21 11.03
C SER A 128 5.17 -11.40 9.90
N PHE A 129 4.26 -11.99 9.12
CA PHE A 129 3.52 -11.29 8.09
C PHE A 129 2.22 -10.75 8.67
N GLU A 130 2.16 -9.44 8.78
CA GLU A 130 1.00 -8.74 9.31
C GLU A 130 0.89 -7.37 8.67
N LYS A 131 -0.34 -6.88 8.50
CA LYS A 131 -0.56 -5.46 8.20
C LYS A 131 -0.80 -4.69 9.48
N THR A 132 -0.17 -3.53 9.54
CA THR A 132 -0.33 -2.54 10.61
C THR A 132 -0.82 -1.25 9.99
N PHE A 133 -1.83 -0.64 10.55
CA PHE A 133 -2.38 0.62 10.06
C PHE A 133 -2.66 1.59 11.21
N LEU A 134 -2.57 2.89 10.96
CA LEU A 134 -2.87 3.92 11.95
C LEU A 134 -4.30 4.42 11.77
N LEU A 135 -5.08 4.39 12.85
CA LEU A 135 -6.43 4.90 12.89
C LEU A 135 -6.46 6.20 13.71
N GLY A 136 -6.63 7.32 13.01
CA GLY A 136 -6.46 8.65 13.61
C GLY A 136 -5.02 8.87 14.12
N ASP A 137 -4.90 9.64 15.20
CA ASP A 137 -3.62 10.06 15.78
C ASP A 137 -3.21 9.28 17.03
N SER A 138 -3.90 8.21 17.38
CA SER A 138 -3.72 7.55 18.67
C SER A 138 -3.94 6.04 18.68
N LEU A 139 -4.41 5.45 17.59
CA LEU A 139 -4.73 4.02 17.55
C LEU A 139 -3.92 3.30 16.50
N ILE A 140 -3.58 2.05 16.79
CA ILE A 140 -2.96 1.09 15.88
C ILE A 140 -3.98 -0.02 15.60
N VAL A 141 -4.16 -0.32 14.32
CA VAL A 141 -4.87 -1.51 13.86
C VAL A 141 -3.82 -2.54 13.45
N HIS A 142 -3.96 -3.73 13.99
CA HIS A 142 -3.07 -4.84 13.74
C HIS A 142 -3.85 -6.02 13.17
N CYS A 143 -3.46 -6.50 11.99
CA CYS A 143 -4.06 -7.66 11.33
C CYS A 143 -2.99 -8.73 11.15
N PRO A 144 -2.96 -9.74 12.02
CA PRO A 144 -2.05 -10.86 11.88
C PRO A 144 -2.45 -11.70 10.67
N PHE A 145 -1.45 -12.30 10.04
CA PHE A 145 -1.68 -13.27 8.96
C PHE A 145 -2.44 -14.49 9.47
N ASN A 146 -3.58 -14.81 8.89
CA ASN A 146 -4.52 -15.79 9.44
C ASN A 146 -5.01 -16.88 8.49
N ILE A 147 -4.49 -16.95 7.26
CA ILE A 147 -4.84 -18.03 6.31
C ILE A 147 -4.65 -19.41 6.93
N SER A 148 -3.63 -19.59 7.76
CA SER A 148 -3.37 -20.85 8.45
C SER A 148 -4.42 -21.22 9.51
N GLY A 149 -5.25 -20.26 9.94
CA GLY A 149 -6.20 -20.43 11.04
C GLY A 149 -5.52 -20.56 12.43
N GLN A 150 -4.23 -20.22 12.55
CA GLN A 150 -3.48 -20.36 13.79
C GLN A 150 -3.63 -19.15 14.72
N ASN A 151 -4.03 -18.00 14.19
CA ASN A 151 -4.29 -16.80 14.97
C ASN A 151 -5.75 -16.76 15.43
N ARG A 152 -5.97 -16.46 16.71
CA ARG A 152 -7.33 -16.34 17.28
C ARG A 152 -8.04 -15.09 16.81
N ASN A 153 -7.28 -14.05 16.48
CA ASN A 153 -7.81 -12.76 16.11
C ASN A 153 -7.44 -12.44 14.66
N ARG A 154 -8.38 -11.90 13.90
CA ARG A 154 -8.14 -11.40 12.54
C ARG A 154 -7.75 -9.92 12.54
N MET A 155 -8.18 -9.17 13.57
CA MET A 155 -7.85 -7.76 13.73
C MET A 155 -7.93 -7.37 15.20
N VAL A 156 -6.96 -6.56 15.64
CA VAL A 156 -6.95 -5.94 16.96
C VAL A 156 -6.74 -4.43 16.79
N ILE A 157 -7.55 -3.64 17.43
CA ILE A 157 -7.41 -2.17 17.49
C ILE A 157 -6.99 -1.81 18.91
N SER A 158 -5.82 -1.18 19.04
CA SER A 158 -5.20 -0.84 20.32
C SER A 158 -4.81 0.63 20.38
N THR A 159 -4.65 1.14 21.58
CA THR A 159 -3.95 2.41 21.81
C THR A 159 -2.46 2.27 21.50
N LEU A 160 -1.75 3.39 21.32
CA LEU A 160 -0.29 3.40 21.20
C LEU A 160 0.44 2.85 22.44
N SER A 161 -0.23 2.78 23.59
CA SER A 161 0.29 2.15 24.81
C SER A 161 0.07 0.63 24.86
N GLY A 162 -0.45 0.03 23.79
CA GLY A 162 -0.68 -1.42 23.69
C GLY A 162 -1.95 -1.91 24.39
N LYS A 163 -2.86 -1.02 24.83
CA LYS A 163 -4.13 -1.43 25.42
C LYS A 163 -5.12 -1.78 24.32
N PRO A 164 -5.60 -3.03 24.21
CA PRO A 164 -6.61 -3.40 23.23
C PRO A 164 -7.95 -2.71 23.57
N LEU A 165 -8.58 -2.14 22.56
CA LEU A 165 -9.90 -1.48 22.64
C LEU A 165 -10.96 -2.31 21.94
N LYS A 166 -10.62 -2.92 20.81
CA LYS A 166 -11.51 -3.75 20.03
C LYS A 166 -10.76 -4.94 19.46
N VAL A 167 -11.36 -6.12 19.58
CA VAL A 167 -10.81 -7.37 19.06
C VAL A 167 -11.84 -8.02 18.14
N TYR A 168 -11.41 -8.36 16.93
CA TYR A 168 -12.21 -9.12 15.97
C TYR A 168 -11.66 -10.55 15.92
N PRO A 169 -12.41 -11.52 16.40
CA PRO A 169 -11.96 -12.91 16.40
C PRO A 169 -11.84 -13.41 14.95
N SER A 170 -10.93 -14.36 14.78
CA SER A 170 -10.82 -15.08 13.52
C SER A 170 -12.10 -15.86 13.24
N ILE A 171 -12.60 -15.76 12.00
CA ILE A 171 -13.68 -16.64 11.51
C ILE A 171 -13.12 -18.00 11.07
N ASN A 172 -11.81 -18.12 11.02
CA ASN A 172 -11.09 -19.28 10.53
C ASN A 172 -10.46 -20.05 11.70
N ASN A 173 -11.18 -21.02 12.23
CA ASN A 173 -10.77 -21.82 13.39
C ASN A 173 -10.10 -23.15 13.04
N ALA A 174 -9.87 -23.44 11.76
CA ALA A 174 -9.24 -24.69 11.36
C ALA A 174 -7.72 -24.52 11.31
N SER A 175 -7.01 -25.16 12.23
CA SER A 175 -5.56 -25.34 12.11
C SER A 175 -5.24 -26.24 10.93
N VAL A 176 -4.76 -25.65 9.83
CA VAL A 176 -4.38 -26.38 8.63
C VAL A 176 -2.89 -26.18 8.39
N SER A 177 -2.18 -27.28 8.16
CA SER A 177 -0.81 -27.22 7.67
C SER A 177 -0.86 -26.64 6.24
N LEU A 178 -0.26 -25.47 6.03
CA LEU A 178 -0.14 -24.90 4.71
C LEU A 178 0.93 -25.67 3.93
N THR A 179 0.53 -26.35 2.88
CA THR A 179 1.45 -27.11 2.01
C THR A 179 2.13 -26.21 0.98
N ARG A 180 1.59 -25.03 0.72
CA ARG A 180 2.17 -24.00 -0.16
C ARG A 180 1.88 -22.62 0.43
N PHE A 181 2.92 -21.81 0.58
CA PHE A 181 2.82 -20.41 0.95
C PHE A 181 2.72 -19.55 -0.31
N PHE A 182 1.69 -18.71 -0.38
CA PHE A 182 1.62 -17.62 -1.33
C PHE A 182 2.02 -16.35 -0.58
N PHE A 183 3.29 -16.00 -0.64
CA PHE A 183 3.87 -14.84 0.06
C PHE A 183 3.38 -13.48 -0.46
N ASP A 184 2.75 -13.46 -1.64
CA ASP A 184 2.34 -12.23 -2.32
C ASP A 184 0.88 -11.82 -2.02
N LEU A 185 0.17 -12.57 -1.19
CA LEU A 185 -1.22 -12.27 -0.83
C LEU A 185 -1.30 -11.65 0.55
N TYR A 186 -1.51 -10.37 0.58
CA TYR A 186 -1.95 -9.71 1.78
C TYR A 186 -3.43 -10.01 2.00
N GLU A 187 -3.75 -10.67 3.11
CA GLU A 187 -5.13 -11.06 3.46
C GLU A 187 -6.06 -9.87 3.57
N VAL A 188 -5.51 -8.70 3.86
CA VAL A 188 -6.27 -7.48 4.09
C VAL A 188 -5.64 -6.31 3.39
N ASP A 189 -6.46 -5.33 3.04
CA ASP A 189 -6.02 -4.02 2.60
C ASP A 189 -6.70 -2.92 3.41
N PHE A 190 -5.97 -1.81 3.59
CA PHE A 190 -6.45 -0.60 4.23
C PHE A 190 -6.21 0.58 3.33
N TYR A 191 -7.16 1.50 3.29
CA TYR A 191 -6.95 2.79 2.68
C TYR A 191 -7.64 3.90 3.48
N LYS A 192 -7.18 5.12 3.27
CA LYS A 192 -7.80 6.33 3.77
C LYS A 192 -8.55 7.04 2.66
N TYR A 193 -9.74 7.52 2.99
CA TYR A 193 -10.45 8.47 2.16
C TYR A 193 -11.09 9.52 3.05
N LYS A 194 -10.67 10.79 2.89
CA LYS A 194 -10.94 11.87 3.84
C LYS A 194 -10.43 11.51 5.24
N GLU A 195 -11.26 11.63 6.25
CA GLU A 195 -10.90 11.29 7.63
C GLU A 195 -11.19 9.84 8.01
N ASP A 196 -11.81 9.09 7.10
CA ASP A 196 -12.26 7.73 7.35
C ASP A 196 -11.21 6.70 6.92
N VAL A 197 -11.17 5.58 7.65
CA VAL A 197 -10.33 4.41 7.34
C VAL A 197 -11.22 3.27 6.91
N PHE A 198 -10.83 2.64 5.81
CA PHE A 198 -11.53 1.53 5.21
C PHE A 198 -10.68 0.27 5.25
N TYR A 199 -11.36 -0.85 5.34
CA TYR A 199 -10.81 -2.18 5.51
C TYR A 199 -11.45 -3.15 4.53
N HIS A 200 -10.66 -3.97 3.88
CA HIS A 200 -11.10 -5.02 2.97
C HIS A 200 -10.32 -6.31 3.21
N GLU A 201 -11.02 -7.44 3.26
CA GLU A 201 -10.44 -8.78 3.26
C GLU A 201 -10.57 -9.40 1.88
N PHE A 202 -9.54 -10.02 1.36
CA PHE A 202 -9.58 -10.64 0.02
C PHE A 202 -10.57 -11.81 -0.10
N THR A 203 -11.04 -12.37 1.02
CA THR A 203 -12.11 -13.37 1.10
C THR A 203 -13.51 -12.76 1.27
N SER A 204 -13.62 -11.43 1.21
CA SER A 204 -14.88 -10.69 1.32
C SER A 204 -15.13 -9.88 0.06
N ASP A 205 -16.37 -9.81 -0.40
CA ASP A 205 -16.77 -8.87 -1.44
C ASP A 205 -17.16 -7.49 -0.89
N THR A 206 -16.99 -7.29 0.40
CA THR A 206 -17.41 -6.07 1.10
C THR A 206 -16.20 -5.28 1.59
N ILE A 207 -16.17 -4.01 1.23
CA ILE A 207 -15.29 -3.00 1.82
C ILE A 207 -16.01 -2.40 3.02
N PHE A 208 -15.36 -2.39 4.16
CA PHE A 208 -15.91 -1.87 5.41
C PHE A 208 -15.27 -0.54 5.77
N LYS A 209 -16.04 0.36 6.36
CA LYS A 209 -15.57 1.52 7.08
C LYS A 209 -15.38 1.15 8.55
N ILE A 210 -14.27 1.58 9.17
CA ILE A 210 -14.10 1.52 10.62
C ILE A 210 -14.71 2.78 11.22
N ASN A 211 -15.82 2.66 11.93
CA ASN A 211 -16.52 3.79 12.50
C ASN A 211 -15.90 4.28 13.83
N HIS A 212 -16.42 5.35 14.40
CA HIS A 212 -15.93 5.92 15.67
C HIS A 212 -16.12 5.00 16.89
N GLN A 213 -17.02 4.02 16.83
CA GLN A 213 -17.20 2.98 17.85
C GLN A 213 -16.25 1.79 17.61
N LEU A 214 -15.35 1.92 16.64
CA LEU A 214 -14.44 0.86 16.18
C LEU A 214 -15.18 -0.37 15.63
N GLU A 215 -16.39 -0.19 15.10
CA GLU A 215 -17.17 -1.23 14.42
C GLU A 215 -16.94 -1.19 12.89
N LEU A 216 -17.10 -2.35 12.26
CA LEU A 216 -17.03 -2.48 10.80
C LEU A 216 -18.42 -2.24 10.20
N GLU A 217 -18.58 -1.15 9.48
CA GLU A 217 -19.79 -0.81 8.75
C GLU A 217 -19.59 -1.07 7.24
N PRO A 218 -20.48 -1.82 6.57
CA PRO A 218 -20.39 -1.99 5.12
C PRO A 218 -20.39 -0.64 4.39
N HIS A 219 -19.41 -0.44 3.51
CA HIS A 219 -19.29 0.76 2.68
C HIS A 219 -19.58 0.47 1.21
N TYR A 220 -18.92 -0.53 0.64
CA TYR A 220 -19.21 -1.03 -0.70
C TYR A 220 -19.37 -2.55 -0.69
N VAL A 221 -20.29 -3.05 -1.50
CA VAL A 221 -20.41 -4.47 -1.85
C VAL A 221 -20.07 -4.62 -3.32
N LEU A 222 -18.92 -5.24 -3.61
CA LEU A 222 -18.36 -5.31 -4.96
C LEU A 222 -19.11 -6.28 -5.87
N GLY A 223 -19.81 -7.26 -5.28
CA GLY A 223 -20.58 -8.24 -6.02
C GLY A 223 -19.69 -9.16 -6.86
N LEU A 224 -18.71 -9.78 -6.22
CA LEU A 224 -17.71 -10.65 -6.86
C LEU A 224 -18.29 -12.01 -7.33
N GLY A 225 -19.41 -12.44 -6.72
CA GLY A 225 -20.07 -13.68 -7.08
C GLY A 225 -19.15 -14.90 -6.99
N GLU A 226 -19.13 -15.72 -8.04
CA GLU A 226 -18.29 -16.92 -8.13
C GLU A 226 -16.78 -16.62 -8.24
N LYS A 227 -16.42 -15.36 -8.46
CA LYS A 227 -15.01 -14.92 -8.51
C LYS A 227 -14.43 -14.60 -7.13
N LEU A 228 -15.24 -14.62 -6.08
CA LEU A 228 -14.75 -14.47 -4.72
C LEU A 228 -14.01 -15.76 -4.30
N PRO A 229 -12.71 -15.68 -3.94
CA PRO A 229 -11.98 -16.86 -3.53
C PRO A 229 -12.47 -17.39 -2.18
N THR A 230 -12.60 -18.69 -2.07
CA THR A 230 -12.87 -19.34 -0.78
C THR A 230 -11.59 -19.63 -0.02
N LEU A 231 -11.66 -19.69 1.31
CA LEU A 231 -10.51 -20.05 2.15
C LEU A 231 -9.95 -21.44 1.78
N THR A 232 -10.81 -22.38 1.42
CA THR A 232 -10.39 -23.74 1.01
C THR A 232 -9.58 -23.70 -0.28
N GLU A 233 -10.04 -22.97 -1.27
CA GLU A 233 -9.29 -22.78 -2.51
C GLU A 233 -7.92 -22.18 -2.25
N ILE A 234 -7.85 -21.11 -1.48
CA ILE A 234 -6.60 -20.42 -1.15
C ILE A 234 -5.61 -21.36 -0.44
N ARG A 235 -6.09 -22.16 0.53
CA ARG A 235 -5.25 -23.11 1.27
C ARG A 235 -4.71 -24.23 0.41
N ASN A 236 -5.49 -24.70 -0.53
CA ASN A 236 -5.09 -25.78 -1.44
C ASN A 236 -4.14 -25.29 -2.54
N GLY A 237 -3.95 -23.99 -2.67
CA GLY A 237 -3.17 -23.41 -3.76
C GLY A 237 -3.81 -23.54 -5.13
N ASP A 238 -5.06 -24.04 -5.20
CA ASP A 238 -5.82 -24.24 -6.44
C ASP A 238 -6.54 -22.95 -6.87
N ALA A 239 -6.70 -22.04 -5.95
CA ALA A 239 -7.67 -20.96 -6.07
C ALA A 239 -7.22 -19.82 -6.95
N ILE A 240 -5.94 -19.67 -7.15
CA ILE A 240 -5.44 -18.45 -7.78
C ILE A 240 -4.95 -18.82 -9.18
N SER A 241 -5.85 -19.33 -9.98
CA SER A 241 -5.63 -19.37 -11.42
C SER A 241 -5.97 -18.00 -12.00
N LYS A 242 -5.13 -17.51 -12.90
CA LYS A 242 -5.38 -16.28 -13.64
C LYS A 242 -6.84 -16.25 -14.10
N ASP A 243 -7.53 -15.15 -13.78
CA ASP A 243 -8.91 -14.85 -14.19
C ASP A 243 -10.07 -15.65 -13.54
N LYS A 244 -9.81 -16.66 -12.73
CA LYS A 244 -10.87 -17.36 -12.00
C LYS A 244 -11.34 -16.57 -10.79
N ASN A 245 -10.40 -16.04 -10.00
CA ASN A 245 -10.68 -15.31 -8.78
C ASN A 245 -10.27 -13.85 -8.91
N LEU A 246 -11.05 -12.96 -8.31
CA LEU A 246 -10.73 -11.54 -8.22
C LEU A 246 -10.16 -11.24 -6.83
N VAL A 247 -8.87 -10.97 -6.79
CA VAL A 247 -8.16 -10.48 -5.62
C VAL A 247 -7.51 -9.16 -5.98
N PHE A 248 -7.74 -8.14 -5.21
CA PHE A 248 -7.18 -6.81 -5.45
C PHE A 248 -5.89 -6.64 -4.65
N GLY A 249 -4.88 -6.06 -5.29
CA GLY A 249 -3.59 -5.78 -4.66
C GLY A 249 -3.64 -4.58 -3.74
N HIS A 250 -4.35 -3.55 -4.15
CA HIS A 250 -4.52 -2.31 -3.40
C HIS A 250 -5.81 -1.62 -3.80
N ILE A 251 -6.43 -0.95 -2.83
CA ILE A 251 -7.66 -0.16 -3.03
C ILE A 251 -7.37 1.30 -2.67
N MET A 252 -7.83 2.20 -3.54
CA MET A 252 -7.74 3.65 -3.31
C MET A 252 -9.08 4.30 -3.63
N GLU A 253 -9.48 5.27 -2.84
CA GLU A 253 -10.72 6.03 -3.07
C GLU A 253 -10.45 7.53 -3.17
N THR A 254 -11.10 8.17 -4.13
CA THR A 254 -11.13 9.61 -4.34
C THR A 254 -12.56 10.13 -4.37
N ASP A 255 -12.78 11.42 -4.53
CA ASP A 255 -14.15 11.98 -4.64
C ASP A 255 -14.90 11.45 -5.88
N ARG A 256 -14.20 11.04 -6.90
CA ARG A 256 -14.79 10.56 -8.15
C ARG A 256 -14.64 9.06 -8.37
N TRP A 257 -13.56 8.47 -7.90
CA TRP A 257 -13.18 7.12 -8.27
C TRP A 257 -12.96 6.21 -7.06
N LEU A 258 -13.37 4.96 -7.18
CA LEU A 258 -12.82 3.84 -6.42
C LEU A 258 -11.94 3.04 -7.37
N LEU A 259 -10.67 2.90 -7.01
CA LEU A 259 -9.64 2.23 -7.80
C LEU A 259 -9.30 0.90 -7.12
N LEU A 260 -9.36 -0.17 -7.89
CA LEU A 260 -9.05 -1.52 -7.43
C LEU A 260 -7.88 -2.02 -8.29
N SER A 261 -6.69 -2.01 -7.72
CA SER A 261 -5.47 -2.41 -8.42
C SER A 261 -5.46 -3.88 -8.76
N LYS A 262 -4.77 -4.24 -9.83
CA LYS A 262 -4.45 -5.63 -10.11
C LYS A 262 -3.63 -6.21 -8.95
N SER A 263 -3.82 -7.48 -8.66
CA SER A 263 -2.87 -8.28 -7.89
C SER A 263 -1.93 -9.03 -8.83
N ALA A 264 -0.94 -9.73 -8.29
CA ALA A 264 -0.09 -10.64 -9.09
C ALA A 264 -0.89 -11.71 -9.88
N TRP A 265 -2.15 -11.89 -9.56
CA TRP A 265 -3.04 -12.94 -10.07
C TRP A 265 -4.05 -12.46 -11.10
N THR A 266 -4.18 -11.15 -11.31
CA THR A 266 -5.11 -10.57 -12.30
C THR A 266 -4.37 -9.66 -13.27
N HIS A 267 -4.75 -9.70 -14.56
CA HIS A 267 -4.24 -8.79 -15.56
C HIS A 267 -5.04 -7.48 -15.62
N PHE A 268 -6.12 -7.38 -14.87
CA PHE A 268 -7.06 -6.29 -14.95
C PHE A 268 -7.01 -5.43 -13.69
N PHE A 269 -7.16 -4.13 -13.87
CA PHE A 269 -7.57 -3.21 -12.84
C PHE A 269 -9.01 -2.78 -13.05
N TYR A 270 -9.65 -2.33 -11.99
CA TYR A 270 -11.04 -1.93 -12.02
C TYR A 270 -11.21 -0.52 -11.50
N LEU A 271 -12.11 0.22 -12.11
CA LEU A 271 -12.46 1.58 -11.76
C LEU A 271 -13.97 1.67 -11.57
N TYR A 272 -14.40 2.23 -10.45
CA TYR A 272 -15.78 2.61 -10.25
C TYR A 272 -15.91 4.13 -10.23
N ASN A 273 -16.68 4.66 -11.18
CA ASN A 273 -16.98 6.08 -11.24
C ASN A 273 -18.19 6.40 -10.35
N LYS A 274 -17.94 7.02 -9.22
CA LYS A 274 -18.98 7.34 -8.20
C LYS A 274 -20.03 8.34 -8.69
N ARG A 275 -19.72 9.14 -9.74
CA ARG A 275 -20.66 10.12 -10.30
C ARG A 275 -21.62 9.52 -11.33
N THR A 276 -21.18 8.52 -12.07
CA THR A 276 -21.99 7.90 -13.13
C THR A 276 -22.48 6.52 -12.76
N ASP A 277 -22.11 5.99 -11.60
CA ASP A 277 -22.45 4.64 -11.11
C ASP A 277 -22.01 3.54 -12.10
N GLN A 278 -20.81 3.70 -12.67
CA GLN A 278 -20.29 2.79 -13.68
C GLN A 278 -18.99 2.14 -13.26
N PHE A 279 -18.91 0.83 -13.39
CA PHE A 279 -17.69 0.05 -13.31
C PHE A 279 -17.02 -0.08 -14.67
N MET A 280 -15.69 -0.07 -14.66
CA MET A 280 -14.82 -0.29 -15.81
C MET A 280 -13.81 -1.36 -15.46
N ARG A 281 -13.54 -2.27 -16.38
CA ARG A 281 -12.48 -3.27 -16.31
C ARG A 281 -11.46 -2.97 -17.40
N CYS A 282 -10.22 -2.72 -17.03
CA CYS A 282 -9.18 -2.33 -17.97
C CYS A 282 -8.00 -3.30 -17.89
N ASP A 283 -7.50 -3.72 -19.06
CA ASP A 283 -6.32 -4.57 -19.16
C ASP A 283 -5.06 -3.78 -18.80
N TYR A 284 -4.36 -4.21 -17.74
CA TYR A 284 -3.17 -3.52 -17.26
C TYR A 284 -1.98 -3.68 -18.22
N GLU A 285 -1.82 -4.83 -18.85
CA GLU A 285 -0.69 -5.04 -19.76
C GLU A 285 -0.81 -4.17 -21.01
N LYS A 286 -2.04 -3.89 -21.43
CA LYS A 286 -2.35 -3.06 -22.58
C LYS A 286 -2.29 -1.57 -22.27
N TYR A 287 -2.81 -1.14 -21.13
CA TYR A 287 -3.04 0.28 -20.85
C TYR A 287 -2.13 0.84 -19.77
N LYS A 288 -1.57 0.02 -18.87
CA LYS A 288 -0.69 0.41 -17.75
C LYS A 288 -1.29 1.42 -16.75
N GLY A 289 -2.51 1.87 -16.95
CA GLY A 289 -3.20 2.84 -16.08
C GLY A 289 -4.08 3.82 -16.86
N PHE A 290 -4.28 5.00 -16.29
CA PHE A 290 -4.99 6.10 -16.94
C PHE A 290 -4.19 6.63 -18.14
N GLU A 291 -4.89 6.97 -19.23
CA GLU A 291 -4.29 7.65 -20.38
C GLU A 291 -3.84 9.06 -19.94
N ASN A 292 -2.54 9.31 -20.02
CA ASN A 292 -1.96 10.57 -19.57
C ASN A 292 -2.16 11.67 -20.61
N ASP A 293 -3.18 12.46 -20.44
CA ASP A 293 -3.53 13.62 -21.26
C ASP A 293 -3.13 14.96 -20.61
N LEU A 294 -2.38 14.91 -19.49
CA LEU A 294 -1.89 16.12 -18.83
C LEU A 294 -0.57 16.60 -19.44
N ASP A 295 0.34 15.67 -19.72
CA ASP A 295 1.63 15.96 -20.36
C ASP A 295 1.97 15.04 -21.54
N GLY A 296 1.15 14.01 -21.78
CA GLY A 296 1.33 13.09 -22.91
C GLY A 296 2.45 12.05 -22.74
N PHE A 297 3.08 11.96 -21.55
CA PHE A 297 4.14 11.01 -21.29
C PHE A 297 3.60 9.59 -21.05
N LEU A 298 4.05 8.89 -20.04
CA LEU A 298 3.60 7.51 -19.74
C LEU A 298 2.22 7.49 -19.09
N PRO A 299 1.43 6.39 -19.26
CA PRO A 299 0.22 6.16 -18.50
C PRO A 299 0.51 6.17 -16.98
N PHE A 300 -0.47 6.59 -16.20
CA PHE A 300 -0.33 6.70 -14.75
C PHE A 300 -1.30 5.78 -14.03
N TRP A 301 -0.76 4.99 -13.10
CA TRP A 301 -1.56 4.25 -12.13
C TRP A 301 -1.13 4.63 -10.71
N PRO A 302 -2.00 5.19 -9.86
CA PRO A 302 -1.65 5.55 -8.51
C PRO A 302 -1.47 4.29 -7.65
N SER A 303 -0.29 4.16 -7.06
CA SER A 303 0.04 3.03 -6.18
C SER A 303 0.10 3.44 -4.72
N TYR A 304 0.34 4.72 -4.44
CA TYR A 304 0.55 5.22 -3.08
C TYR A 304 -0.13 6.57 -2.89
N GLN A 305 -0.44 6.90 -1.63
CA GLN A 305 -1.14 8.13 -1.26
C GLN A 305 -0.34 8.94 -0.25
N GLY A 306 -0.45 10.26 -0.34
CA GLY A 306 0.11 11.18 0.63
C GLY A 306 -0.70 11.22 1.94
N ILE A 307 -0.06 11.69 2.99
CA ILE A 307 -0.65 11.84 4.32
C ILE A 307 -0.62 13.30 4.80
N GLY A 308 -1.47 13.62 5.75
CA GLY A 308 -1.56 14.96 6.32
C GLY A 308 -1.88 16.01 5.26
N LYS A 309 -1.05 17.04 5.13
CA LYS A 309 -1.22 18.09 4.11
C LYS A 309 -1.04 17.61 2.68
N ALA A 310 -0.33 16.49 2.49
CA ALA A 310 -0.16 15.85 1.19
C ALA A 310 -1.27 14.83 0.85
N SER A 311 -2.33 14.72 1.63
CA SER A 311 -3.42 13.76 1.40
C SER A 311 -4.17 13.93 0.08
N HIS A 312 -4.02 15.09 -0.57
CA HIS A 312 -4.50 15.39 -1.92
C HIS A 312 -3.51 14.97 -3.03
N GLU A 313 -2.35 14.44 -2.68
CA GLU A 313 -1.35 13.91 -3.61
C GLU A 313 -1.39 12.39 -3.61
N ILE A 314 -1.22 11.82 -4.79
CA ILE A 314 -1.03 10.37 -5.01
C ILE A 314 0.20 10.16 -5.85
N CYS A 315 0.86 9.02 -5.74
CA CYS A 315 2.03 8.77 -6.55
C CYS A 315 2.13 7.34 -7.09
N SER A 316 2.98 7.23 -8.07
CA SER A 316 3.46 6.00 -8.67
C SER A 316 4.98 6.04 -8.75
N ILE A 317 5.58 4.88 -8.96
CA ILE A 317 7.01 4.74 -9.21
C ILE A 317 7.19 4.26 -10.65
N ILE A 318 8.15 4.85 -11.33
CA ILE A 318 8.60 4.41 -12.65
C ILE A 318 10.08 4.03 -12.52
N GLU A 319 10.41 2.81 -12.87
CA GLU A 319 11.80 2.38 -12.98
C GLU A 319 12.49 3.14 -14.11
N VAL A 320 13.79 3.40 -13.96
CA VAL A 320 14.53 4.21 -14.94
C VAL A 320 14.46 3.64 -16.34
N GLU A 321 14.51 2.30 -16.50
CA GLU A 321 14.37 1.63 -17.79
C GLU A 321 13.05 1.98 -18.49
N ASP A 322 11.94 1.88 -17.78
CA ASP A 322 10.60 2.22 -18.30
C ASP A 322 10.50 3.71 -18.63
N PHE A 323 11.09 4.57 -17.78
CA PHE A 323 11.11 6.01 -18.01
C PHE A 323 11.91 6.37 -19.28
N LEU A 324 13.09 5.77 -19.48
CA LEU A 324 13.89 5.97 -20.70
C LEU A 324 13.16 5.47 -21.95
N GLY A 325 12.50 4.31 -21.85
CA GLY A 325 11.62 3.81 -22.91
C GLY A 325 10.46 4.76 -23.23
N GLY A 326 9.93 5.44 -22.22
CA GLY A 326 8.94 6.51 -22.39
C GLY A 326 9.49 7.68 -23.18
N ILE A 327 10.69 8.18 -22.87
CA ILE A 327 11.36 9.25 -23.62
C ILE A 327 11.55 8.83 -25.09
N ASP A 328 12.05 7.62 -25.31
CA ASP A 328 12.34 7.13 -26.67
C ASP A 328 11.06 6.97 -27.51
N THR A 329 9.92 6.69 -26.86
CA THR A 329 8.63 6.48 -27.52
C THR A 329 7.90 7.79 -27.77
N THR A 330 7.89 8.71 -26.82
CA THR A 330 7.12 9.95 -26.88
C THR A 330 7.93 11.14 -27.46
N GLY A 331 9.26 11.07 -27.31
CA GLY A 331 10.15 12.20 -27.62
C GLY A 331 10.18 13.28 -26.54
N GLU A 332 9.41 13.10 -25.45
CA GLU A 332 9.29 14.05 -24.34
C GLU A 332 10.14 13.61 -23.15
N ASN A 333 10.77 14.56 -22.48
CA ASN A 333 11.47 14.30 -21.22
C ASN A 333 10.93 15.24 -20.13
N PRO A 334 10.08 14.75 -19.23
CA PRO A 334 9.52 15.58 -18.17
C PRO A 334 10.51 15.95 -17.06
N LEU A 335 11.71 15.38 -17.05
CA LEU A 335 12.81 15.77 -16.17
C LEU A 335 13.71 16.82 -16.83
N SER A 336 14.41 17.63 -16.03
CA SER A 336 15.38 18.64 -16.53
C SER A 336 16.60 18.02 -17.18
N CYS A 337 16.94 16.76 -16.85
CA CYS A 337 18.01 15.98 -17.47
C CYS A 337 17.53 14.55 -17.69
N ARG A 338 18.14 13.86 -18.66
CA ARG A 338 17.90 12.42 -18.89
C ARG A 338 18.63 11.64 -17.79
N PRO A 339 17.96 10.74 -17.05
CA PRO A 339 18.61 9.93 -16.03
C PRO A 339 19.54 8.88 -16.67
N ASP A 340 20.57 8.48 -15.93
CA ASP A 340 21.41 7.34 -16.29
C ASP A 340 20.71 6.03 -15.89
N PHE A 341 21.04 4.93 -16.59
CA PHE A 341 20.35 3.65 -16.43
C PHE A 341 20.45 3.05 -15.01
N ASP A 342 21.55 3.33 -14.30
CA ASP A 342 21.83 2.81 -12.96
C ASP A 342 21.30 3.72 -11.83
N GLU A 343 20.49 4.72 -12.15
CA GLU A 343 19.94 5.63 -11.15
C GLU A 343 18.70 5.02 -10.45
N ASN A 344 18.37 5.62 -9.30
CA ASN A 344 17.16 5.30 -8.54
C ASN A 344 15.90 5.64 -9.33
N PRO A 345 14.75 5.00 -9.01
CA PRO A 345 13.51 5.22 -9.74
C PRO A 345 12.99 6.65 -9.64
N ILE A 346 12.07 6.99 -10.54
CA ILE A 346 11.38 8.26 -10.59
C ILE A 346 10.03 8.14 -9.88
N VAL A 347 9.78 9.02 -8.93
CA VAL A 347 8.46 9.16 -8.29
C VAL A 347 7.62 10.13 -9.08
N VAL A 348 6.51 9.65 -9.62
CA VAL A 348 5.53 10.47 -10.32
C VAL A 348 4.46 10.88 -9.33
N ILE A 349 4.30 12.17 -9.09
CA ILE A 349 3.37 12.73 -8.11
C ILE A 349 2.24 13.45 -8.84
N GLY A 350 1.02 12.99 -8.58
CA GLY A 350 -0.20 13.60 -9.09
C GLY A 350 -0.94 14.36 -7.99
N THR A 351 -1.50 15.51 -8.34
CA THR A 351 -2.37 16.31 -7.47
C THR A 351 -3.83 16.10 -7.88
N MET A 352 -4.67 15.69 -6.95
CA MET A 352 -6.12 15.48 -7.14
C MET A 352 -6.90 16.79 -7.12
#